data_ee3061e52fa69b68ef13aa8b1604f9c2
#
_entry.id   ee3061e52fa69b68ef13aa8b1604f9c2
#
_cell.length_a   1.000
_cell.length_b   1.000
_cell.length_c   1.000
_cell.angle_alpha   90.00
_cell.angle_beta   90.00
_cell.angle_gamma   90.00
#
_symmetry.space_group_name_H-M   'P 1'
#
loop_
_entity.id
_entity.type
_entity.pdbx_description
1 polymer ?
#
loop_
_entity_poly.entity_id
_entity_poly.type
_entity_poly.pdbx_seq_one_letter_code
_entity_poly.pdbx_strand_id
1 'polypeptide(L)'
;MSTISDPTIIISDLHLGHRASQIRDPEELVPILKEARSVIFNGDTVEMRTADDRAVGRQMAAVVARLCHSIGCRAIFINGNHDPSVSKIDHLDLMDGRILVTHGDILFLGVAPWSRQALAYRKIHLRALAQLGPDELMSFEKRLLATKRTSIKLQLMERPVTKSSVAPELRVLMQQFWPPHRPFMILRAWLQTPTLAARLCDLFRPNARYVTVGHTHYPGVWRRGQVTVINTGSYVLHFGALAVILDGESVEIRKVQRQKEGFALGKRIARFQETPERLAVGT
;
A
#
# COMPACT_ATOMS: atom_id res chain seq x y z
N MET A 1 -8.42 -19.15 10.08
CA MET A 1 -8.36 -17.98 9.19
C MET A 1 -9.58 -18.03 8.28
N SER A 2 -10.42 -17.00 8.23
CA SER A 2 -11.56 -16.98 7.33
C SER A 2 -11.03 -16.84 5.90
N THR A 3 -11.42 -17.75 5.04
CA THR A 3 -11.02 -17.78 3.61
C THR A 3 -11.35 -16.45 2.93
N ILE A 4 -10.36 -15.88 2.24
CA ILE A 4 -10.57 -14.75 1.32
C ILE A 4 -11.33 -15.31 0.12
N SER A 5 -12.41 -14.65 -0.29
CA SER A 5 -13.31 -15.15 -1.34
C SER A 5 -12.99 -14.51 -2.68
N ASP A 6 -12.87 -15.30 -3.71
CA ASP A 6 -12.65 -14.84 -5.09
C ASP A 6 -13.96 -14.37 -5.76
N PRO A 7 -13.85 -13.42 -6.69
CA PRO A 7 -12.63 -12.68 -7.01
C PRO A 7 -12.23 -11.69 -5.90
N THR A 8 -10.92 -11.57 -5.66
CA THR A 8 -10.34 -10.62 -4.71
C THR A 8 -9.61 -9.51 -5.46
N ILE A 9 -9.87 -8.26 -5.11
CA ILE A 9 -9.19 -7.09 -5.68
C ILE A 9 -8.25 -6.47 -4.64
N ILE A 10 -7.02 -6.12 -5.05
CA ILE A 10 -6.04 -5.43 -4.22
C ILE A 10 -5.80 -4.04 -4.82
N ILE A 11 -6.01 -3.00 -4.02
CA ILE A 11 -5.72 -1.59 -4.33
C ILE A 11 -5.03 -0.94 -3.13
N SER A 12 -4.34 0.18 -3.32
CA SER A 12 -3.66 0.91 -2.23
C SER A 12 -3.70 2.41 -2.41
N ASP A 13 -3.21 3.14 -1.42
CA ASP A 13 -2.90 4.58 -1.49
C ASP A 13 -4.08 5.45 -1.95
N LEU A 14 -5.26 5.18 -1.38
CA LEU A 14 -6.48 5.95 -1.64
C LEU A 14 -6.42 7.33 -1.00
N HIS A 15 -5.79 7.43 0.19
CA HIS A 15 -5.63 8.65 0.98
C HIS A 15 -6.96 9.40 1.18
N LEU A 16 -8.03 8.68 1.51
CA LEU A 16 -9.33 9.29 1.80
C LEU A 16 -9.21 10.31 2.93
N GLY A 17 -9.75 11.50 2.70
CA GLY A 17 -9.61 12.66 3.59
C GLY A 17 -8.41 13.54 3.27
N HIS A 18 -7.42 13.09 2.48
CA HIS A 18 -6.32 13.93 2.04
C HIS A 18 -6.74 14.85 0.87
N ARG A 19 -6.29 16.11 0.89
CA ARG A 19 -6.67 17.11 -0.13
C ARG A 19 -6.23 16.76 -1.55
N ALA A 20 -5.15 16.00 -1.69
CA ALA A 20 -4.65 15.56 -2.99
C ALA A 20 -5.26 14.24 -3.47
N SER A 21 -6.08 13.56 -2.68
CA SER A 21 -6.83 12.40 -3.14
C SER A 21 -7.78 12.79 -4.26
N GLN A 22 -7.84 11.97 -5.29
CA GLN A 22 -8.83 12.13 -6.37
C GLN A 22 -10.21 11.60 -5.99
N ILE A 23 -10.28 10.77 -4.93
CA ILE A 23 -11.54 10.24 -4.40
C ILE A 23 -12.10 11.27 -3.43
N ARG A 24 -13.24 11.82 -3.76
CA ARG A 24 -13.94 12.81 -2.91
C ARG A 24 -15.02 12.15 -2.05
N ASP A 25 -15.62 11.10 -2.58
CA ASP A 25 -16.63 10.29 -1.92
C ASP A 25 -16.26 8.82 -2.03
N PRO A 26 -16.32 8.02 -0.94
CA PRO A 26 -16.11 6.58 -1.00
C PRO A 26 -17.01 5.85 -2.01
N GLU A 27 -18.18 6.38 -2.33
CA GLU A 27 -19.10 5.82 -3.32
C GLU A 27 -18.49 5.81 -4.74
N GLU A 28 -17.52 6.66 -5.03
CA GLU A 28 -16.76 6.64 -6.29
C GLU A 28 -15.96 5.32 -6.49
N LEU A 29 -15.81 4.50 -5.45
CA LEU A 29 -15.19 3.17 -5.52
C LEU A 29 -16.18 2.06 -5.89
N VAL A 30 -17.48 2.29 -5.83
CA VAL A 30 -18.52 1.28 -6.04
C VAL A 30 -18.33 0.49 -7.33
N PRO A 31 -17.96 1.09 -8.49
CA PRO A 31 -17.75 0.32 -9.70
C PRO A 31 -16.63 -0.74 -9.59
N ILE A 32 -15.55 -0.45 -8.84
CA ILE A 32 -14.49 -1.45 -8.57
C ILE A 32 -14.97 -2.47 -7.54
N LEU A 33 -15.63 -2.02 -6.48
CA LEU A 33 -16.03 -2.88 -5.36
C LEU A 33 -17.06 -3.95 -5.81
N LYS A 34 -17.93 -3.64 -6.76
CA LYS A 34 -18.91 -4.58 -7.32
C LYS A 34 -18.28 -5.72 -8.12
N GLU A 35 -17.04 -5.55 -8.61
CA GLU A 35 -16.31 -6.58 -9.36
C GLU A 35 -15.66 -7.64 -8.44
N ALA A 36 -15.79 -7.51 -7.10
CA ALA A 36 -15.09 -8.35 -6.14
C ALA A 36 -15.99 -8.88 -5.04
N ARG A 37 -15.69 -10.09 -4.55
CA ARG A 37 -16.22 -10.59 -3.27
C ARG A 37 -15.39 -10.14 -2.08
N SER A 38 -14.11 -9.85 -2.30
CA SER A 38 -13.23 -9.29 -1.28
C SER A 38 -12.38 -8.17 -1.87
N VAL A 39 -12.17 -7.09 -1.14
CA VAL A 39 -11.21 -6.04 -1.50
C VAL A 39 -10.20 -5.88 -0.39
N ILE A 40 -8.91 -5.93 -0.76
CA ILE A 40 -7.78 -5.66 0.11
C ILE A 40 -7.31 -4.24 -0.16
N PHE A 41 -7.48 -3.39 0.82
CA PHE A 41 -6.93 -2.04 0.85
C PHE A 41 -5.51 -2.13 1.43
N ASN A 42 -4.50 -2.10 0.55
CA ASN A 42 -3.11 -2.40 0.90
C ASN A 42 -2.37 -1.16 1.44
N GLY A 43 -2.89 -0.58 2.52
CA GLY A 43 -2.31 0.56 3.23
C GLY A 43 -2.62 1.92 2.61
N ASP A 44 -2.44 2.95 3.42
CA ASP A 44 -2.72 4.35 3.09
C ASP A 44 -4.12 4.55 2.49
N THR A 45 -5.09 3.83 3.05
CA THR A 45 -6.50 3.91 2.67
C THR A 45 -7.09 5.23 3.11
N VAL A 46 -6.76 5.66 4.32
CA VAL A 46 -7.27 6.89 4.96
C VAL A 46 -6.13 7.75 5.48
N GLU A 47 -6.39 9.05 5.63
CA GLU A 47 -5.43 9.96 6.26
C GLU A 47 -5.58 9.95 7.78
N MET A 48 -4.50 9.64 8.52
CA MET A 48 -4.47 9.59 9.99
C MET A 48 -3.24 10.28 10.58
N ARG A 49 -2.57 11.16 9.84
CA ARG A 49 -1.25 11.70 10.23
C ARG A 49 -1.30 12.66 11.41
N THR A 50 -2.37 13.41 11.57
CA THR A 50 -2.54 14.30 12.73
C THR A 50 -3.55 13.74 13.74
N ALA A 51 -3.66 14.35 14.93
CA ALA A 51 -4.64 13.94 15.92
C ALA A 51 -6.07 14.08 15.41
N ASP A 52 -6.36 15.17 14.70
CA ASP A 52 -7.68 15.45 14.13
C ASP A 52 -7.99 14.48 12.98
N ASP A 53 -6.98 14.23 12.11
CA ASP A 53 -7.13 13.29 10.99
C ASP A 53 -7.42 11.87 11.48
N ARG A 54 -6.88 11.43 12.65
CA ARG A 54 -7.10 10.08 13.17
C ARG A 54 -8.56 9.75 13.47
N ALA A 55 -9.31 10.69 14.02
CA ALA A 55 -10.75 10.49 14.29
C ALA A 55 -11.53 10.40 12.98
N VAL A 56 -11.28 11.33 12.07
CA VAL A 56 -11.89 11.39 10.74
C VAL A 56 -11.53 10.17 9.92
N GLY A 57 -10.24 9.77 9.90
CA GLY A 57 -9.76 8.60 9.17
C GLY A 57 -10.42 7.29 9.64
N ARG A 58 -10.58 7.10 10.96
CA ARG A 58 -11.31 5.93 11.49
C ARG A 58 -12.78 5.91 11.05
N GLN A 59 -13.44 7.06 11.08
CA GLN A 59 -14.81 7.16 10.60
C GLN A 59 -14.91 6.85 9.10
N MET A 60 -13.97 7.36 8.31
CA MET A 60 -13.91 7.12 6.87
C MET A 60 -13.64 5.63 6.55
N ALA A 61 -12.72 4.98 7.26
CA ALA A 61 -12.49 3.53 7.12
C ALA A 61 -13.75 2.72 7.45
N ALA A 62 -14.50 3.12 8.49
CA ALA A 62 -15.78 2.50 8.82
C ALA A 62 -16.85 2.75 7.75
N VAL A 63 -16.86 3.91 7.10
CA VAL A 63 -17.75 4.20 5.95
C VAL A 63 -17.43 3.25 4.80
N VAL A 64 -16.15 3.13 4.42
CA VAL A 64 -15.70 2.21 3.37
C VAL A 64 -16.08 0.76 3.69
N ALA A 65 -15.87 0.32 4.94
CA ALA A 65 -16.24 -1.04 5.35
C ALA A 65 -17.76 -1.29 5.24
N ARG A 66 -18.59 -0.34 5.66
CA ARG A 66 -20.06 -0.43 5.51
C ARG A 66 -20.49 -0.42 4.04
N LEU A 67 -19.85 0.41 3.22
CA LEU A 67 -20.12 0.46 1.78
C LEU A 67 -19.82 -0.89 1.13
N CYS A 68 -18.65 -1.48 1.41
CA CYS A 68 -18.31 -2.82 0.93
C CYS A 68 -19.38 -3.84 1.37
N HIS A 69 -19.74 -3.83 2.66
CA HIS A 69 -20.73 -4.75 3.21
C HIS A 69 -22.11 -4.61 2.52
N SER A 70 -22.57 -3.37 2.26
CA SER A 70 -23.87 -3.11 1.64
C SER A 70 -24.00 -3.65 0.21
N ILE A 71 -22.88 -3.83 -0.49
CA ILE A 71 -22.83 -4.38 -1.85
C ILE A 71 -22.36 -5.86 -1.89
N GLY A 72 -22.26 -6.51 -0.72
CA GLY A 72 -21.87 -7.92 -0.62
C GLY A 72 -20.37 -8.15 -0.80
N CYS A 73 -19.53 -7.14 -0.67
CA CYS A 73 -18.09 -7.22 -0.75
C CYS A 73 -17.46 -7.18 0.66
N ARG A 74 -16.42 -7.97 0.90
CA ARG A 74 -15.67 -7.96 2.15
C ARG A 74 -14.49 -7.00 2.07
N ALA A 75 -14.43 -6.02 2.96
CA ALA A 75 -13.28 -5.13 3.11
C ALA A 75 -12.20 -5.74 4.03
N ILE A 76 -10.94 -5.69 3.60
CA ILE A 76 -9.76 -6.08 4.38
C ILE A 76 -8.78 -4.92 4.31
N PHE A 77 -8.41 -4.36 5.47
CA PHE A 77 -7.48 -3.24 5.55
C PHE A 77 -6.11 -3.73 6.02
N ILE A 78 -5.06 -3.42 5.27
CA ILE A 78 -3.67 -3.54 5.68
C ILE A 78 -3.19 -2.17 6.14
N ASN A 79 -2.42 -2.12 7.21
CA ASN A 79 -1.86 -0.88 7.72
C ASN A 79 -0.83 -0.30 6.75
N GLY A 80 -0.96 0.98 6.41
CA GLY A 80 0.05 1.78 5.73
C GLY A 80 0.87 2.65 6.71
N ASN A 81 1.61 3.62 6.19
CA ASN A 81 2.32 4.57 7.04
C ASN A 81 1.47 5.81 7.37
N HIS A 82 0.44 6.12 6.58
CA HIS A 82 -0.54 7.17 6.87
C HIS A 82 -1.68 6.67 7.77
N ASP A 83 -1.95 5.38 7.77
CA ASP A 83 -2.98 4.73 8.58
C ASP A 83 -2.46 3.49 9.34
N PRO A 84 -1.35 3.60 10.12
CA PRO A 84 -0.63 2.47 10.71
C PRO A 84 -1.39 1.74 11.83
N SER A 85 -2.61 2.13 12.10
CA SER A 85 -3.50 1.54 13.10
C SER A 85 -4.95 1.44 12.62
N VAL A 86 -5.17 1.38 11.30
CA VAL A 86 -6.51 1.23 10.71
C VAL A 86 -7.07 -0.17 10.96
N SER A 87 -6.19 -1.15 11.08
CA SER A 87 -6.54 -2.53 11.37
C SER A 87 -5.49 -3.22 12.28
N LYS A 88 -5.58 -4.55 12.40
CA LYS A 88 -4.55 -5.40 13.05
C LYS A 88 -3.70 -6.16 12.03
N ILE A 89 -3.85 -5.87 10.75
CA ILE A 89 -3.20 -6.59 9.65
C ILE A 89 -2.13 -5.70 9.05
N ASP A 90 -0.88 -6.15 9.07
CA ASP A 90 0.25 -5.42 8.50
C ASP A 90 0.68 -5.99 7.13
N HIS A 91 0.33 -7.25 6.85
CA HIS A 91 0.56 -7.94 5.57
C HIS A 91 -0.36 -9.14 5.44
N LEU A 92 -0.41 -9.71 4.24
CA LEU A 92 -1.08 -10.99 3.96
C LEU A 92 -0.17 -11.84 3.07
N ASP A 93 -0.13 -13.14 3.37
CA ASP A 93 0.39 -14.16 2.48
C ASP A 93 -0.81 -14.89 1.86
N LEU A 94 -0.94 -14.84 0.52
CA LEU A 94 -2.06 -15.38 -0.24
C LEU A 94 -1.59 -16.50 -1.17
N MET A 95 -2.51 -17.33 -1.65
CA MET A 95 -2.25 -18.44 -2.56
C MET A 95 -1.10 -19.32 -2.04
N ASP A 96 -1.22 -19.81 -0.80
CA ASP A 96 -0.23 -20.66 -0.12
C ASP A 96 1.17 -20.02 -0.05
N GLY A 97 1.23 -18.70 0.16
CA GLY A 97 2.47 -17.94 0.28
C GLY A 97 3.11 -17.54 -1.05
N ARG A 98 2.47 -17.83 -2.18
CA ARG A 98 2.95 -17.40 -3.50
C ARG A 98 2.79 -15.89 -3.74
N ILE A 99 1.92 -15.22 -3.00
CA ILE A 99 1.69 -13.77 -3.11
C ILE A 99 1.89 -13.14 -1.74
N LEU A 100 2.88 -12.26 -1.60
CA LEU A 100 3.00 -11.35 -0.47
C LEU A 100 2.28 -10.03 -0.78
N VAL A 101 1.37 -9.62 0.10
CA VAL A 101 0.73 -8.30 0.06
C VAL A 101 1.17 -7.50 1.27
N THR A 102 1.84 -6.38 1.05
CA THR A 102 2.29 -5.45 2.10
C THR A 102 2.32 -4.04 1.55
N HIS A 103 2.11 -3.03 2.39
CA HIS A 103 2.07 -1.65 1.92
C HIS A 103 3.38 -1.20 1.23
N GLY A 104 4.53 -1.64 1.73
CA GLY A 104 5.83 -1.33 1.12
C GLY A 104 6.67 -0.31 1.87
N ASP A 105 6.18 0.26 2.94
CA ASP A 105 6.91 1.19 3.81
C ASP A 105 8.12 0.53 4.52
N ILE A 106 8.09 -0.79 4.72
CA ILE A 106 9.21 -1.60 5.21
C ILE A 106 10.43 -1.61 4.27
N LEU A 107 10.24 -1.32 2.98
CA LEU A 107 11.31 -1.32 1.98
C LEU A 107 12.37 -0.24 2.23
N PHE A 108 12.00 0.81 2.97
CA PHE A 108 12.83 1.99 3.14
C PHE A 108 13.21 2.23 4.59
N LEU A 109 14.50 2.43 4.83
CA LEU A 109 14.96 2.87 6.13
C LEU A 109 14.46 4.30 6.41
N GLY A 110 13.70 4.45 7.51
CA GLY A 110 13.04 5.71 7.85
C GLY A 110 11.68 5.88 7.19
N VAL A 111 11.07 4.78 6.70
CA VAL A 111 9.72 4.73 6.12
C VAL A 111 9.62 5.52 4.81
N ALA A 112 9.78 6.85 4.84
CA ALA A 112 9.66 7.74 3.68
C ALA A 112 10.93 8.60 3.52
N PRO A 113 11.99 8.10 2.85
CA PRO A 113 13.27 8.81 2.72
C PRO A 113 13.18 10.10 1.92
N TRP A 114 12.09 10.32 1.19
CA TRP A 114 11.79 11.58 0.49
C TRP A 114 11.05 12.61 1.35
N SER A 115 10.76 12.28 2.62
CA SER A 115 10.13 13.21 3.55
C SER A 115 11.06 14.39 3.86
N ARG A 116 10.49 15.58 4.15
CA ARG A 116 11.25 16.72 4.67
C ARG A 116 11.98 16.41 5.99
N GLN A 117 11.45 15.47 6.74
CA GLN A 117 11.99 15.03 8.03
C GLN A 117 12.72 13.68 7.92
N ALA A 118 13.21 13.31 6.75
CA ALA A 118 13.80 11.99 6.48
C ALA A 118 14.89 11.59 7.47
N LEU A 119 15.74 12.54 7.91
CA LEU A 119 16.78 12.27 8.90
C LEU A 119 16.21 11.92 10.28
N ALA A 120 15.18 12.65 10.73
CA ALA A 120 14.50 12.35 11.99
C ALA A 120 13.78 10.98 11.90
N TYR A 121 13.12 10.71 10.79
CA TYR A 121 12.44 9.45 10.51
C TYR A 121 13.41 8.27 10.54
N ARG A 122 14.55 8.42 9.85
CA ARG A 122 15.62 7.41 9.86
C ARG A 122 16.14 7.14 11.27
N LYS A 123 16.38 8.19 12.07
CA LYS A 123 16.86 8.06 13.45
C LYS A 123 15.88 7.30 14.34
N ILE A 124 14.58 7.58 14.20
CA ILE A 124 13.53 6.91 14.97
C ILE A 124 13.44 5.44 14.55
N HIS A 125 13.46 5.16 13.25
CA HIS A 125 13.38 3.79 12.73
C HIS A 125 14.61 2.96 13.15
N LEU A 126 15.83 3.51 13.05
CA LEU A 126 17.04 2.83 13.52
C LEU A 126 16.96 2.50 15.01
N ARG A 127 16.42 3.40 15.84
CA ARG A 127 16.21 3.11 17.26
C ARG A 127 15.19 2.00 17.49
N ALA A 128 14.13 1.95 16.71
CA ALA A 128 13.14 0.88 16.79
C ALA A 128 13.74 -0.47 16.37
N LEU A 129 14.55 -0.50 15.32
CA LEU A 129 15.26 -1.71 14.88
C LEU A 129 16.33 -2.15 15.87
N ALA A 130 17.06 -1.21 16.50
CA ALA A 130 18.08 -1.51 17.51
C ALA A 130 17.52 -2.12 18.82
N GLN A 131 16.20 -2.08 19.00
CA GLN A 131 15.53 -2.74 20.13
C GLN A 131 15.23 -4.22 19.84
N LEU A 132 15.40 -4.66 18.60
CA LEU A 132 15.21 -6.06 18.19
C LEU A 132 16.49 -6.85 18.43
N GLY A 133 16.34 -8.06 18.96
CA GLY A 133 17.43 -9.02 19.02
C GLY A 133 17.82 -9.56 17.65
N PRO A 134 18.98 -10.25 17.51
CA PRO A 134 19.43 -10.80 16.24
C PRO A 134 18.38 -11.66 15.52
N ASP A 135 17.73 -12.56 16.23
CA ASP A 135 16.68 -13.43 15.67
C ASP A 135 15.44 -12.64 15.23
N GLU A 136 15.06 -11.62 16.00
CA GLU A 136 13.94 -10.75 15.65
C GLU A 136 14.24 -9.88 14.42
N LEU A 137 15.49 -9.49 14.20
CA LEU A 137 15.93 -8.80 12.98
C LEU A 137 15.83 -9.71 11.73
N MET A 138 15.85 -11.02 11.91
CA MET A 138 15.61 -11.99 10.84
C MET A 138 14.14 -12.34 10.66
N SER A 139 13.22 -11.76 11.45
CA SER A 139 11.77 -11.91 11.28
C SER A 139 11.18 -10.75 10.49
N PHE A 140 10.46 -11.07 9.42
CA PHE A 140 9.70 -10.09 8.64
C PHE A 140 8.68 -9.34 9.49
N GLU A 141 7.92 -10.08 10.30
CA GLU A 141 6.85 -9.54 11.14
C GLU A 141 7.39 -8.58 12.20
N LYS A 142 8.53 -8.90 12.81
CA LYS A 142 9.17 -8.03 13.82
C LYS A 142 9.71 -6.74 13.20
N ARG A 143 10.33 -6.83 12.02
CA ARG A 143 10.79 -5.65 11.29
C ARG A 143 9.61 -4.79 10.82
N LEU A 144 8.55 -5.43 10.32
CA LEU A 144 7.34 -4.72 9.90
C LEU A 144 6.68 -4.01 11.08
N LEU A 145 6.58 -4.68 12.24
CA LEU A 145 6.09 -4.06 13.47
C LEU A 145 6.94 -2.86 13.91
N ALA A 146 8.27 -2.96 13.82
CA ALA A 146 9.17 -1.82 14.11
C ALA A 146 8.93 -0.65 13.15
N THR A 147 8.66 -0.94 11.87
CA THR A 147 8.28 0.06 10.85
C THR A 147 6.95 0.73 11.22
N LYS A 148 5.93 -0.04 11.58
CA LYS A 148 4.60 0.51 11.98
C LYS A 148 4.68 1.33 13.28
N ARG A 149 5.44 0.87 14.27
CA ARG A 149 5.73 1.66 15.48
C ARG A 149 6.42 2.98 15.17
N THR A 150 7.32 2.96 14.18
CA THR A 150 7.95 4.19 13.68
C THR A 150 6.91 5.12 13.09
N SER A 151 6.05 4.66 12.20
CA SER A 151 4.98 5.44 11.58
C SER A 151 4.04 6.04 12.62
N ILE A 152 3.62 5.28 13.62
CA ILE A 152 2.79 5.78 14.75
C ILE A 152 3.51 6.90 15.50
N LYS A 153 4.80 6.73 15.79
CA LYS A 153 5.59 7.75 16.49
C LYS A 153 5.75 9.03 15.67
N LEU A 154 5.91 8.89 14.36
CA LEU A 154 5.98 10.03 13.44
C LEU A 154 4.68 10.81 13.40
N GLN A 155 3.53 10.13 13.37
CA GLN A 155 2.21 10.77 13.45
C GLN A 155 2.02 11.62 14.68
N LEU A 156 2.58 11.19 15.83
CA LEU A 156 2.51 11.97 17.08
C LEU A 156 3.38 13.25 17.03
N MET A 157 4.34 13.30 16.12
CA MET A 157 5.23 14.45 15.94
C MET A 157 4.74 15.41 14.84
N GLU A 158 3.84 14.98 13.96
CA GLU A 158 3.31 15.83 12.91
C GLU A 158 2.32 16.85 13.48
N ARG A 159 2.53 18.12 13.09
CA ARG A 159 1.63 19.22 13.46
C ARG A 159 0.62 19.47 12.34
N PRO A 160 -0.60 19.89 12.67
CA PRO A 160 -1.56 20.32 11.66
C PRO A 160 -0.94 21.38 10.76
N VAL A 161 -1.20 21.27 9.47
CA VAL A 161 -0.74 22.27 8.51
C VAL A 161 -1.57 23.52 8.67
N THR A 162 -0.95 24.63 9.09
CA THR A 162 -1.60 25.94 9.19
C THR A 162 -2.21 26.36 7.86
N LYS A 163 -3.38 27.04 7.93
CA LYS A 163 -4.06 27.58 6.75
C LYS A 163 -3.09 28.45 5.95
N SER A 164 -2.98 28.25 4.66
CA SER A 164 -2.16 29.01 3.73
C SER A 164 -3.04 29.64 2.66
N SER A 165 -2.68 30.82 2.20
CA SER A 165 -3.35 31.55 1.12
C SER A 165 -3.07 30.95 -0.30
N VAL A 166 -2.13 30.01 -0.41
CA VAL A 166 -1.78 29.36 -1.69
C VAL A 166 -2.78 28.25 -2.00
N ALA A 167 -3.21 28.17 -3.27
CA ALA A 167 -4.10 27.13 -3.75
C ALA A 167 -3.57 25.73 -3.40
N PRO A 168 -4.43 24.82 -2.94
CA PRO A 168 -3.99 23.51 -2.42
C PRO A 168 -3.17 22.70 -3.42
N GLU A 169 -3.54 22.73 -4.72
CA GLU A 169 -2.85 22.00 -5.77
C GLU A 169 -1.43 22.56 -6.03
N LEU A 170 -1.31 23.87 -6.12
CA LEU A 170 -0.02 24.53 -6.30
C LEU A 170 0.90 24.30 -5.10
N ARG A 171 0.34 24.31 -3.90
CA ARG A 171 1.08 24.02 -2.68
C ARG A 171 1.61 22.58 -2.66
N VAL A 172 0.78 21.60 -3.04
CA VAL A 172 1.20 20.19 -3.13
C VAL A 172 2.31 20.06 -4.16
N LEU A 173 2.17 20.71 -5.34
CA LEU A 173 3.19 20.71 -6.38
C LEU A 173 4.51 21.33 -5.88
N MET A 174 4.46 22.53 -5.29
CA MET A 174 5.64 23.16 -4.70
C MET A 174 6.29 22.30 -3.60
N GLN A 175 5.48 21.62 -2.80
CA GLN A 175 6.00 20.72 -1.78
C GLN A 175 6.71 19.50 -2.36
N GLN A 176 6.41 19.07 -3.57
CA GLN A 176 7.14 17.98 -4.27
C GLN A 176 8.57 18.40 -4.64
N PHE A 177 8.77 19.67 -4.98
CA PHE A 177 10.07 20.20 -5.44
C PHE A 177 10.94 20.79 -4.33
N TRP A 178 10.41 20.96 -3.12
CA TRP A 178 11.16 21.51 -1.99
C TRP A 178 11.29 20.53 -0.82
N PRO A 179 12.49 20.30 -0.28
CA PRO A 179 13.80 20.85 -0.68
C PRO A 179 14.28 20.29 -2.05
N PRO A 180 15.22 20.95 -2.77
CA PRO A 180 15.59 20.62 -4.15
C PRO A 180 16.04 19.17 -4.40
N HIS A 181 16.58 18.49 -3.40
CA HIS A 181 16.97 17.08 -3.51
C HIS A 181 15.78 16.09 -3.46
N ARG A 182 14.60 16.56 -3.08
CA ARG A 182 13.42 15.69 -2.89
C ARG A 182 12.96 14.98 -4.17
N PRO A 183 12.85 15.64 -5.35
CA PRO A 183 12.50 14.94 -6.58
C PRO A 183 13.47 13.81 -6.92
N PHE A 184 14.77 14.02 -6.67
CA PHE A 184 15.78 12.99 -6.85
C PHE A 184 15.57 11.81 -5.90
N MET A 185 15.24 12.07 -4.63
CA MET A 185 14.95 11.01 -3.66
C MET A 185 13.69 10.23 -4.03
N ILE A 186 12.66 10.90 -4.55
CA ILE A 186 11.43 10.26 -5.05
C ILE A 186 11.77 9.35 -6.25
N LEU A 187 12.47 9.88 -7.25
CA LEU A 187 12.90 9.11 -8.42
C LEU A 187 13.74 7.89 -8.02
N ARG A 188 14.69 8.09 -7.10
CA ARG A 188 15.50 7.00 -6.56
C ARG A 188 14.63 5.93 -5.87
N ALA A 189 13.65 6.32 -5.09
CA ALA A 189 12.72 5.40 -4.45
C ALA A 189 11.95 4.58 -5.49
N TRP A 190 11.43 5.22 -6.54
CA TRP A 190 10.75 4.53 -7.64
C TRP A 190 11.62 3.48 -8.31
N LEU A 191 12.87 3.84 -8.65
CA LEU A 191 13.81 2.94 -9.30
C LEU A 191 14.25 1.78 -8.39
N GLN A 192 14.32 2.00 -7.07
CA GLN A 192 14.76 1.00 -6.11
C GLN A 192 13.63 0.06 -5.66
N THR A 193 12.37 0.51 -5.67
CA THR A 193 11.23 -0.28 -5.17
C THR A 193 11.19 -1.71 -5.73
N PRO A 194 11.31 -1.95 -7.04
CA PRO A 194 11.22 -3.31 -7.56
C PRO A 194 12.33 -4.23 -7.04
N THR A 195 13.53 -3.71 -6.92
CA THR A 195 14.68 -4.49 -6.43
C THR A 195 14.59 -4.75 -4.93
N LEU A 196 14.16 -3.75 -4.15
CA LEU A 196 14.00 -3.89 -2.70
C LEU A 196 12.87 -4.86 -2.35
N ALA A 197 11.75 -4.81 -3.08
CA ALA A 197 10.62 -5.70 -2.88
C ALA A 197 10.98 -7.16 -3.23
N ALA A 198 11.70 -7.39 -4.32
CA ALA A 198 12.18 -8.72 -4.66
C ALA A 198 13.14 -9.28 -3.60
N ARG A 199 14.12 -8.47 -3.15
CA ARG A 199 15.04 -8.87 -2.07
C ARG A 199 14.32 -9.16 -0.75
N LEU A 200 13.25 -8.43 -0.46
CA LEU A 200 12.41 -8.71 0.71
C LEU A 200 11.81 -10.12 0.62
N CYS A 201 11.30 -10.50 -0.57
CA CYS A 201 10.79 -11.85 -0.80
C CYS A 201 11.90 -12.89 -0.69
N ASP A 202 13.05 -12.68 -1.34
CA ASP A 202 14.19 -13.60 -1.27
C ASP A 202 14.61 -13.90 0.18
N LEU A 203 14.56 -12.88 1.04
CA LEU A 203 14.98 -13.01 2.45
C LEU A 203 13.91 -13.62 3.35
N PHE A 204 12.65 -13.30 3.16
CA PHE A 204 11.59 -13.60 4.13
C PHE A 204 10.43 -14.43 3.58
N ARG A 205 10.28 -14.52 2.28
CA ARG A 205 9.19 -15.25 1.59
C ARG A 205 9.72 -15.92 0.31
N PRO A 206 10.65 -16.89 0.45
CA PRO A 206 11.33 -17.49 -0.71
C PRO A 206 10.36 -18.18 -1.69
N ASN A 207 9.18 -18.58 -1.25
CA ASN A 207 8.14 -19.16 -2.08
C ASN A 207 7.29 -18.12 -2.82
N ALA A 208 7.45 -16.81 -2.52
CA ALA A 208 6.68 -15.78 -3.17
C ALA A 208 7.08 -15.61 -4.64
N ARG A 209 6.11 -15.69 -5.52
CA ARG A 209 6.22 -15.41 -6.96
C ARG A 209 5.76 -13.99 -7.30
N TYR A 210 4.93 -13.44 -6.43
CA TYR A 210 4.40 -12.08 -6.56
C TYR A 210 4.55 -11.33 -5.24
N VAL A 211 4.83 -10.05 -5.34
CA VAL A 211 4.70 -9.12 -4.22
C VAL A 211 3.95 -7.88 -4.68
N THR A 212 2.90 -7.56 -3.93
CA THR A 212 2.08 -6.36 -4.17
C THR A 212 2.42 -5.31 -3.12
N VAL A 213 2.81 -4.12 -3.59
CA VAL A 213 3.15 -2.97 -2.76
C VAL A 213 2.43 -1.71 -3.25
N GLY A 214 2.42 -0.66 -2.45
CA GLY A 214 2.00 0.71 -2.77
C GLY A 214 3.08 1.71 -2.39
N HIS A 215 2.75 2.67 -1.51
CA HIS A 215 3.64 3.57 -0.77
C HIS A 215 4.40 4.60 -1.60
N THR A 216 5.02 4.21 -2.71
CA THR A 216 5.78 5.14 -3.56
C THR A 216 4.94 5.83 -4.61
N HIS A 217 3.65 5.47 -4.72
CA HIS A 217 2.67 6.01 -5.65
C HIS A 217 3.02 5.84 -7.13
N TYR A 218 4.02 5.04 -7.47
CA TYR A 218 4.46 4.83 -8.85
C TYR A 218 3.98 3.48 -9.37
N PRO A 219 2.88 3.43 -10.16
CA PRO A 219 2.29 2.18 -10.60
C PRO A 219 3.19 1.45 -11.59
N GLY A 220 3.26 0.14 -11.45
CA GLY A 220 4.01 -0.67 -12.41
C GLY A 220 4.09 -2.14 -12.05
N VAL A 221 4.59 -2.90 -13.03
CA VAL A 221 4.81 -4.35 -12.93
C VAL A 221 6.22 -4.64 -13.43
N TRP A 222 7.04 -5.28 -12.59
CA TRP A 222 8.43 -5.57 -12.91
C TRP A 222 8.78 -7.01 -12.55
N ARG A 223 9.47 -7.71 -13.43
CA ARG A 223 10.10 -8.98 -13.11
C ARG A 223 11.48 -8.73 -12.50
N ARG A 224 11.76 -9.38 -11.36
CA ARG A 224 13.07 -9.34 -10.68
C ARG A 224 13.38 -10.75 -10.18
N GLY A 225 14.30 -11.44 -10.88
CA GLY A 225 14.56 -12.85 -10.62
C GLY A 225 13.29 -13.69 -10.76
N GLN A 226 12.93 -14.43 -9.72
CA GLN A 226 11.72 -15.26 -9.69
C GLN A 226 10.44 -14.45 -9.31
N VAL A 227 10.60 -13.24 -8.77
CA VAL A 227 9.50 -12.46 -8.23
C VAL A 227 8.97 -11.45 -9.25
N THR A 228 7.65 -11.37 -9.41
CA THR A 228 6.95 -10.28 -10.08
C THR A 228 6.54 -9.26 -9.03
N VAL A 229 7.10 -8.07 -9.11
CA VAL A 229 6.79 -6.94 -8.22
C VAL A 229 5.70 -6.10 -8.85
N ILE A 230 4.63 -5.84 -8.11
CA ILE A 230 3.49 -5.05 -8.55
C ILE A 230 3.34 -3.88 -7.58
N ASN A 231 3.48 -2.65 -8.08
CA ASN A 231 3.11 -1.46 -7.31
C ASN A 231 1.76 -0.96 -7.82
N THR A 232 0.78 -0.91 -6.93
CA THR A 232 -0.59 -0.53 -7.27
C THR A 232 -0.77 0.97 -7.53
N GLY A 233 0.29 1.78 -7.34
CA GLY A 233 0.25 3.22 -7.60
C GLY A 233 -0.56 3.97 -6.55
N SER A 234 -1.35 4.97 -6.95
CA SER A 234 -2.06 5.81 -6.01
C SER A 234 -3.23 6.54 -6.65
N TYR A 235 -4.22 6.90 -5.85
CA TYR A 235 -5.32 7.81 -6.18
C TYR A 235 -5.00 9.26 -5.82
N VAL A 236 -3.71 9.56 -5.55
CA VAL A 236 -3.25 10.93 -5.26
C VAL A 236 -2.72 11.56 -6.53
N LEU A 237 -3.25 12.74 -6.88
CA LEU A 237 -2.87 13.48 -8.08
C LEU A 237 -2.98 12.62 -9.38
N HIS A 238 -2.07 12.82 -10.34
CA HIS A 238 -2.12 12.18 -11.66
C HIS A 238 -1.18 10.98 -11.81
N PHE A 239 -0.77 10.35 -10.71
CA PHE A 239 0.15 9.19 -10.77
C PHE A 239 -0.49 7.95 -11.37
N GLY A 240 -1.81 7.80 -11.17
CA GLY A 240 -2.57 6.63 -11.62
C GLY A 240 -2.46 5.44 -10.69
N ALA A 241 -3.39 4.51 -10.85
CA ALA A 241 -3.49 3.31 -10.02
C ALA A 241 -3.67 2.05 -10.87
N LEU A 242 -3.22 0.93 -10.31
CA LEU A 242 -3.47 -0.42 -10.77
C LEU A 242 -4.31 -1.16 -9.73
N ALA A 243 -5.08 -2.11 -10.19
CA ALA A 243 -5.74 -3.11 -9.36
C ALA A 243 -5.15 -4.49 -9.69
N VAL A 244 -4.87 -5.28 -8.67
CA VAL A 244 -4.52 -6.70 -8.80
C VAL A 244 -5.77 -7.50 -8.51
N ILE A 245 -6.17 -8.35 -9.44
CA ILE A 245 -7.35 -9.21 -9.33
C ILE A 245 -6.88 -10.65 -9.20
N LEU A 246 -7.29 -11.30 -8.12
CA LEU A 246 -7.06 -12.71 -7.86
C LEU A 246 -8.38 -13.45 -8.08
N ASP A 247 -8.35 -14.45 -8.95
CA ASP A 247 -9.51 -15.29 -9.23
C ASP A 247 -9.05 -16.74 -9.48
N GLY A 248 -9.27 -17.60 -8.51
CA GLY A 248 -8.66 -18.93 -8.47
C GLY A 248 -7.13 -18.83 -8.54
N GLU A 249 -6.52 -19.50 -9.51
CA GLU A 249 -5.08 -19.48 -9.74
C GLU A 249 -4.64 -18.35 -10.70
N SER A 250 -5.52 -17.41 -11.04
CA SER A 250 -5.22 -16.28 -11.93
C SER A 250 -4.84 -15.04 -11.18
N VAL A 251 -3.75 -14.38 -11.60
CA VAL A 251 -3.34 -13.06 -11.15
C VAL A 251 -3.41 -12.10 -12.33
N GLU A 252 -4.41 -11.23 -12.32
CA GLU A 252 -4.60 -10.22 -13.37
C GLU A 252 -4.32 -8.82 -12.85
N ILE A 253 -3.64 -8.00 -13.65
CA ILE A 253 -3.36 -6.61 -13.33
C ILE A 253 -4.09 -5.71 -14.34
N ARG A 254 -4.88 -4.77 -13.85
CA ARG A 254 -5.63 -3.81 -14.65
C ARG A 254 -5.34 -2.37 -14.23
N LYS A 255 -5.40 -1.45 -15.18
CA LYS A 255 -5.43 -0.02 -14.87
C LYS A 255 -6.73 0.31 -14.16
N VAL A 256 -6.66 1.19 -13.18
CA VAL A 256 -7.85 1.87 -12.66
C VAL A 256 -8.04 3.15 -13.48
N GLN A 257 -9.29 3.40 -13.88
CA GLN A 257 -9.64 4.56 -14.69
C GLN A 257 -10.80 5.31 -14.06
N ARG A 258 -10.72 6.65 -14.06
CA ARG A 258 -11.83 7.49 -13.64
C ARG A 258 -12.88 7.51 -14.76
N GLN A 259 -14.12 7.27 -14.38
CA GLN A 259 -15.31 7.35 -15.22
C GLN A 259 -16.31 8.35 -14.61
N LYS A 260 -17.46 8.54 -15.26
CA LYS A 260 -18.50 9.46 -14.79
C LYS A 260 -19.02 9.09 -13.39
N GLU A 261 -19.17 7.80 -13.12
CA GLU A 261 -19.73 7.26 -11.87
C GLU A 261 -18.66 6.92 -10.80
N GLY A 262 -17.39 7.20 -11.06
CA GLY A 262 -16.30 6.91 -10.13
C GLY A 262 -15.12 6.22 -10.79
N PHE A 263 -14.45 5.34 -10.04
CA PHE A 263 -13.29 4.59 -10.50
C PHE A 263 -13.71 3.18 -10.90
N ALA A 264 -13.26 2.71 -12.06
CA ALA A 264 -13.57 1.40 -12.59
C ALA A 264 -12.31 0.68 -13.10
N LEU A 265 -12.41 -0.65 -13.24
CA LEU A 265 -11.36 -1.46 -13.85
C LEU A 265 -11.28 -1.18 -15.35
N GLY A 266 -10.13 -0.70 -15.79
CA GLY A 266 -9.86 -0.37 -17.19
C GLY A 266 -9.06 -1.46 -17.90
N LYS A 267 -8.14 -1.05 -18.79
CA LYS A 267 -7.31 -1.95 -19.63
C LYS A 267 -6.48 -2.90 -18.78
N ARG A 268 -6.48 -4.18 -19.16
CA ARG A 268 -5.57 -5.20 -18.63
C ARG A 268 -4.13 -4.91 -19.03
N ILE A 269 -3.23 -4.94 -18.06
CA ILE A 269 -1.79 -4.74 -18.23
C ILE A 269 -1.06 -6.07 -18.34
N ALA A 270 -1.42 -7.02 -17.47
CA ALA A 270 -0.83 -8.36 -17.44
C ALA A 270 -1.83 -9.37 -16.89
N ARG A 271 -1.63 -10.62 -17.23
CA ARG A 271 -2.33 -11.77 -16.63
C ARG A 271 -1.34 -12.92 -16.53
N PHE A 272 -1.32 -13.55 -15.37
CA PHE A 272 -0.52 -14.72 -15.08
C PHE A 272 -1.45 -15.84 -14.63
N GLN A 273 -1.15 -17.06 -15.05
CA GLN A 273 -1.87 -18.26 -14.62
C GLN A 273 -0.89 -19.09 -13.81
N GLU A 274 -1.19 -19.29 -12.54
CA GLU A 274 -0.43 -20.20 -11.71
C GLU A 274 -0.93 -21.62 -11.94
N THR A 275 -0.01 -22.49 -12.30
CA THR A 275 -0.32 -23.93 -12.36
C THR A 275 -0.11 -24.47 -10.95
N PRO A 276 -1.09 -25.19 -10.35
CA PRO A 276 -0.84 -25.88 -9.10
C PRO A 276 0.36 -26.80 -9.28
N GLU A 277 1.39 -26.66 -8.45
CA GLU A 277 2.45 -27.66 -8.41
C GLU A 277 1.79 -29.00 -8.08
N ARG A 278 1.77 -29.92 -9.02
CA ARG A 278 1.46 -31.32 -8.71
C ARG A 278 2.49 -31.75 -7.67
N LEU A 279 2.04 -31.96 -6.44
CA LEU A 279 2.82 -32.68 -5.46
C LEU A 279 3.28 -33.96 -6.16
N ALA A 280 4.56 -34.08 -6.42
CA ALA A 280 5.15 -35.33 -6.88
C ALA A 280 4.92 -36.31 -5.73
N VAL A 281 3.89 -37.12 -5.83
CA VAL A 281 3.69 -38.29 -4.96
C VAL A 281 4.86 -39.18 -5.27
N GLY A 282 5.89 -39.11 -4.43
CA GLY A 282 7.00 -40.04 -4.48
C GLY A 282 6.46 -41.45 -4.27
N THR A 283 6.56 -42.27 -5.29
CA THR A 283 6.38 -43.71 -5.25
C THR A 283 7.59 -44.34 -4.57
#